data_a95487de0a827b5a9d2da8534767f9ab
#
_entry.id   a95487de0a827b5a9d2da8534767f9ab
#
_cell.length_a   1.000
_cell.length_b   1.000
_cell.length_c   1.000
_cell.angle_alpha   90.00
_cell.angle_beta   90.00
_cell.angle_gamma   90.00
#
_symmetry.space_group_name_H-M   'P 1'
#
loop_
_entity.id
_entity.type
_entity.pdbx_description
1 polymer ?
#
loop_
_entity_poly.entity_id
_entity_poly.type
_entity_poly.pdbx_seq_one_letter_code
_entity_poly.pdbx_strand_id
1 'polypeptide(L)'
;GLAEVKAGQLINAKLDIVLGNDITTPVAINEFEKAGFDGVFDKEHIAIVLDHFVPNKDIKSATQSKQCREFANQYDILNFYDVGQMGIEHALLPEKGIVTAGDCVIGADSHTCTYGALGAFSTGVGSTDMAAGMATGMAWFKGKFSPRVSGKDLILHIIGMIGVDGALYKSMEFTGPGVASLTMDDRLCICNMAIEAGAKNGIFPVDDVTRSYLKGRSQREPVFFEADPDAEYEKTIEIDLDKLEPTVSYPHLPENTHLASEGKDIKIDQVVIGSCTNGRLEDMEAAYNILKGKHIAKGVRGIIIPATMAVYKECILRGWTTAFIDAGCIVSTPTCGPCLGGYMGILAAGERCVSTTNRNFVGRMGHVDSEVYLASPATAAASALTGYITDPRTV
;
A
#
# COMPACT_ATOMS: atom_id res chain seq x y z
N GLY A 1 27.21 -14.35 -9.08
CA GLY A 1 26.41 -14.51 -7.88
C GLY A 1 26.98 -15.62 -7.01
N LEU A 2 26.49 -15.75 -5.76
CA LEU A 2 26.82 -16.88 -4.89
C LEU A 2 26.02 -18.11 -5.36
N ALA A 3 26.65 -19.29 -5.32
CA ALA A 3 26.00 -20.54 -5.74
C ALA A 3 25.05 -21.09 -4.63
N GLU A 4 25.29 -20.72 -3.39
CA GLU A 4 24.52 -21.13 -2.21
C GLU A 4 24.52 -19.99 -1.18
N VAL A 5 23.41 -19.83 -0.46
CA VAL A 5 23.25 -18.82 0.61
C VAL A 5 22.56 -19.48 1.80
N LYS A 6 23.02 -19.15 3.03
CA LYS A 6 22.47 -19.71 4.29
C LYS A 6 21.88 -18.60 5.17
N ALA A 7 20.87 -18.95 5.95
CA ALA A 7 20.29 -18.03 6.93
C ALA A 7 21.37 -17.48 7.88
N GLY A 8 21.34 -16.16 8.13
CA GLY A 8 22.36 -15.45 8.93
C GLY A 8 23.61 -15.03 8.16
N GLN A 9 23.76 -15.40 6.90
CA GLN A 9 24.87 -14.95 6.08
C GLN A 9 24.62 -13.53 5.55
N LEU A 10 25.62 -12.64 5.69
CA LEU A 10 25.61 -11.33 5.02
C LEU A 10 26.02 -11.49 3.55
N ILE A 11 25.20 -11.00 2.67
CA ILE A 11 25.45 -11.04 1.22
C ILE A 11 25.25 -9.66 0.60
N ASN A 12 25.87 -9.48 -0.55
CA ASN A 12 25.61 -8.34 -1.42
C ASN A 12 24.64 -8.78 -2.55
N ALA A 13 23.39 -8.30 -2.52
CA ALA A 13 22.39 -8.55 -3.57
C ALA A 13 22.27 -7.34 -4.52
N LYS A 14 22.19 -7.57 -5.81
CA LYS A 14 21.97 -6.50 -6.80
C LYS A 14 20.55 -5.95 -6.65
N LEU A 15 20.40 -4.62 -6.68
CA LEU A 15 19.09 -3.98 -6.74
C LEU A 15 18.60 -3.85 -8.19
N ASP A 16 17.33 -4.14 -8.39
CA ASP A 16 16.66 -3.96 -9.67
C ASP A 16 15.85 -2.67 -9.70
N ILE A 17 15.32 -2.22 -8.55
CA ILE A 17 14.66 -0.92 -8.43
C ILE A 17 15.01 -0.25 -7.08
N VAL A 18 15.27 1.04 -7.13
CA VAL A 18 15.31 1.94 -5.97
C VAL A 18 14.20 2.97 -6.09
N LEU A 19 13.32 3.04 -5.08
CA LEU A 19 12.10 3.83 -5.09
C LEU A 19 12.14 4.98 -4.08
N GLY A 20 11.60 6.13 -4.45
CA GLY A 20 11.34 7.24 -3.54
C GLY A 20 10.16 8.11 -3.96
N ASN A 21 9.65 8.90 -3.02
CA ASN A 21 8.52 9.80 -3.19
C ASN A 21 8.88 11.26 -2.83
N ASP A 22 7.92 12.17 -2.93
CA ASP A 22 8.13 13.61 -2.66
C ASP A 22 8.41 13.97 -1.18
N ILE A 23 8.33 13.01 -0.25
CA ILE A 23 8.74 13.20 1.15
C ILE A 23 10.16 12.69 1.38
N THR A 24 10.47 11.50 0.89
CA THR A 24 11.69 10.77 1.25
C THR A 24 12.84 11.01 0.28
N THR A 25 12.55 11.20 -1.00
CA THR A 25 13.57 11.50 -2.02
C THR A 25 14.36 12.77 -1.73
N PRO A 26 13.77 13.90 -1.32
CA PRO A 26 14.57 15.10 -0.96
C PRO A 26 15.59 14.84 0.14
N VAL A 27 15.25 14.01 1.14
CA VAL A 27 16.17 13.62 2.21
C VAL A 27 17.29 12.74 1.65
N ALA A 28 16.95 11.77 0.81
CA ALA A 28 17.95 10.91 0.16
C ALA A 28 18.89 11.68 -0.76
N ILE A 29 18.38 12.65 -1.53
CA ILE A 29 19.20 13.56 -2.37
C ILE A 29 20.22 14.32 -1.51
N ASN A 30 19.80 14.89 -0.38
CA ASN A 30 20.71 15.61 0.50
C ASN A 30 21.82 14.70 1.06
N GLU A 31 21.52 13.45 1.41
CA GLU A 31 22.51 12.48 1.88
C GLU A 31 23.41 12.00 0.73
N PHE A 32 22.87 11.83 -0.47
CA PHE A 32 23.61 11.49 -1.68
C PHE A 32 24.66 12.56 -2.01
N GLU A 33 24.27 13.83 -1.99
CA GLU A 33 25.17 14.98 -2.22
C GLU A 33 26.23 15.12 -1.12
N LYS A 34 25.85 14.97 0.16
CA LYS A 34 26.77 15.00 1.29
C LYS A 34 27.83 13.89 1.21
N ALA A 35 27.45 12.72 0.73
CA ALA A 35 28.36 11.60 0.53
C ALA A 35 29.32 11.79 -0.65
N GLY A 36 29.11 12.83 -1.46
CA GLY A 36 29.96 13.17 -2.60
C GLY A 36 29.77 12.24 -3.81
N PHE A 37 28.60 11.60 -3.92
CA PHE A 37 28.28 10.81 -5.11
C PHE A 37 28.05 11.75 -6.30
N ASP A 38 28.65 11.43 -7.45
CA ASP A 38 28.59 12.22 -8.69
C ASP A 38 27.75 11.55 -9.80
N GLY A 39 27.22 10.35 -9.55
CA GLY A 39 26.38 9.61 -10.48
C GLY A 39 25.49 8.58 -9.82
N VAL A 40 24.39 8.23 -10.47
CA VAL A 40 23.52 7.14 -10.07
C VAL A 40 23.96 5.83 -10.72
N PHE A 41 23.66 4.69 -10.07
CA PHE A 41 24.10 3.38 -10.59
C PHE A 41 23.43 3.03 -11.93
N ASP A 42 22.16 3.36 -12.10
CA ASP A 42 21.40 3.17 -13.32
C ASP A 42 20.11 4.01 -13.31
N LYS A 43 19.92 4.87 -14.30
CA LYS A 43 18.78 5.76 -14.44
C LYS A 43 17.46 5.06 -14.78
N GLU A 44 17.51 3.84 -15.31
CA GLU A 44 16.34 3.01 -15.63
C GLU A 44 15.83 2.25 -14.38
N HIS A 45 16.70 2.07 -13.39
CA HIS A 45 16.47 1.31 -12.17
C HIS A 45 16.19 2.19 -10.93
N ILE A 46 15.94 3.48 -11.14
CA ILE A 46 15.47 4.41 -10.11
C ILE A 46 14.07 4.88 -10.48
N ALA A 47 13.14 4.82 -9.52
CA ALA A 47 11.79 5.33 -9.66
C ALA A 47 11.52 6.44 -8.62
N ILE A 48 11.02 7.58 -9.06
CA ILE A 48 10.62 8.70 -8.20
C ILE A 48 9.18 9.06 -8.53
N VAL A 49 8.31 8.98 -7.52
CA VAL A 49 6.87 9.24 -7.66
C VAL A 49 6.46 10.37 -6.73
N LEU A 50 5.91 11.43 -7.30
CA LEU A 50 5.33 12.52 -6.50
C LEU A 50 3.86 12.20 -6.22
N ASP A 51 3.52 11.74 -5.01
CA ASP A 51 2.19 11.22 -4.69
C ASP A 51 1.62 11.65 -3.33
N HIS A 52 2.43 12.24 -2.45
CA HIS A 52 1.98 12.60 -1.11
C HIS A 52 1.40 14.02 -1.03
N PHE A 53 2.06 14.99 -1.66
CA PHE A 53 1.73 16.41 -1.51
C PHE A 53 1.36 17.13 -2.82
N VAL A 54 1.39 16.42 -3.94
CA VAL A 54 1.03 17.00 -5.25
C VAL A 54 -0.49 17.08 -5.44
N PRO A 55 -0.99 18.13 -6.12
CA PRO A 55 -0.26 19.21 -6.83
C PRO A 55 0.37 20.31 -5.96
N ASN A 56 0.82 20.01 -4.78
CA ASN A 56 1.47 20.74 -3.70
C ASN A 56 0.51 21.54 -2.80
N LYS A 57 0.54 21.21 -1.51
CA LYS A 57 -0.32 21.80 -0.47
C LYS A 57 0.22 23.13 0.08
N ASP A 58 1.53 23.37 -0.01
CA ASP A 58 2.23 24.54 0.52
C ASP A 58 3.58 24.78 -0.17
N ILE A 59 4.25 25.88 0.18
CA ILE A 59 5.55 26.27 -0.40
C ILE A 59 6.62 25.22 -0.10
N LYS A 60 6.60 24.60 1.09
CA LYS A 60 7.58 23.58 1.49
C LYS A 60 7.47 22.36 0.60
N SER A 61 6.27 21.84 0.40
CA SER A 61 6.04 20.69 -0.49
C SER A 61 6.36 21.01 -1.94
N ALA A 62 6.08 22.25 -2.41
CA ALA A 62 6.48 22.69 -3.74
C ALA A 62 8.01 22.70 -3.92
N THR A 63 8.74 23.10 -2.89
CA THR A 63 10.22 23.07 -2.89
C THR A 63 10.75 21.64 -2.93
N GLN A 64 10.16 20.73 -2.17
CA GLN A 64 10.51 19.31 -2.18
C GLN A 64 10.27 18.67 -3.56
N SER A 65 9.10 18.91 -4.15
CA SER A 65 8.78 18.44 -5.50
C SER A 65 9.72 19.01 -6.56
N LYS A 66 10.12 20.29 -6.41
CA LYS A 66 11.11 20.93 -7.29
C LYS A 66 12.48 20.23 -7.20
N GLN A 67 12.95 19.94 -5.99
CA GLN A 67 14.23 19.22 -5.78
C GLN A 67 14.20 17.83 -6.45
N CYS A 68 13.09 17.09 -6.33
CA CYS A 68 12.94 15.81 -7.03
C CYS A 68 13.01 15.97 -8.55
N ARG A 69 12.35 17.00 -9.13
CA ARG A 69 12.41 17.30 -10.58
C ARG A 69 13.82 17.62 -11.03
N GLU A 70 14.53 18.44 -10.28
CA GLU A 70 15.90 18.86 -10.61
C GLU A 70 16.84 17.66 -10.58
N PHE A 71 16.75 16.79 -9.57
CA PHE A 71 17.53 15.56 -9.48
C PHE A 71 17.20 14.59 -10.64
N ALA A 72 15.91 14.36 -10.93
CA ALA A 72 15.49 13.49 -12.01
C ALA A 72 16.00 13.99 -13.37
N ASN A 73 15.97 15.30 -13.62
CA ASN A 73 16.48 15.92 -14.83
C ASN A 73 18.02 15.85 -14.90
N GLN A 74 18.72 16.06 -13.78
CA GLN A 74 20.19 16.04 -13.72
C GLN A 74 20.75 14.67 -14.10
N TYR A 75 20.08 13.59 -13.65
CA TYR A 75 20.54 12.21 -13.86
C TYR A 75 19.73 11.44 -14.92
N ASP A 76 18.89 12.15 -15.71
CA ASP A 76 18.02 11.54 -16.73
C ASP A 76 17.16 10.37 -16.21
N ILE A 77 16.64 10.43 -14.98
CA ILE A 77 15.83 9.35 -14.40
C ILE A 77 14.60 9.11 -15.25
N LEU A 78 14.45 7.89 -15.79
CA LEU A 78 13.38 7.57 -16.73
C LEU A 78 12.04 7.32 -16.03
N ASN A 79 12.06 6.75 -14.84
CA ASN A 79 10.84 6.45 -14.07
C ASN A 79 10.52 7.58 -13.09
N PHE A 80 10.25 8.76 -13.64
CA PHE A 80 9.84 9.95 -12.88
C PHE A 80 8.37 10.29 -13.16
N TYR A 81 7.55 10.31 -12.12
CA TYR A 81 6.10 10.51 -12.22
C TYR A 81 5.65 11.73 -11.41
N ASP A 82 5.18 12.75 -12.11
CA ASP A 82 4.70 14.02 -11.58
C ASP A 82 3.22 14.23 -11.90
N VAL A 83 2.66 15.38 -11.57
CA VAL A 83 1.28 15.80 -11.84
C VAL A 83 0.88 15.49 -13.29
N GLY A 84 -0.28 14.84 -13.44
CA GLY A 84 -0.81 14.37 -14.73
C GLY A 84 -0.45 12.93 -15.09
N GLN A 85 0.67 12.41 -14.58
CA GLN A 85 1.08 11.00 -14.68
C GLN A 85 1.15 10.33 -13.31
N MET A 86 0.72 11.03 -12.27
CA MET A 86 0.83 10.61 -10.88
C MET A 86 -0.07 9.42 -10.55
N GLY A 87 0.28 8.75 -9.50
CA GLY A 87 -0.47 7.69 -8.84
C GLY A 87 0.23 7.40 -7.52
N ILE A 88 -0.45 6.77 -6.57
CA ILE A 88 0.19 6.33 -5.34
C ILE A 88 1.26 5.30 -5.69
N GLU A 89 2.51 5.51 -5.28
CA GLU A 89 3.69 4.78 -5.77
C GLU A 89 3.52 3.25 -5.75
N HIS A 90 2.97 2.70 -4.66
CA HIS A 90 2.76 1.26 -4.51
C HIS A 90 1.57 0.67 -5.31
N ALA A 91 0.79 1.51 -5.97
CA ALA A 91 -0.18 1.10 -6.98
C ALA A 91 0.34 1.38 -8.40
N LEU A 92 1.03 2.51 -8.59
CA LEU A 92 1.51 2.96 -9.90
C LEU A 92 2.62 2.06 -10.47
N LEU A 93 3.63 1.70 -9.67
CA LEU A 93 4.76 0.93 -10.18
C LEU A 93 4.37 -0.49 -10.63
N PRO A 94 3.50 -1.25 -9.92
CA PRO A 94 2.93 -2.49 -10.44
C PRO A 94 2.10 -2.29 -11.71
N GLU A 95 1.26 -1.25 -11.75
CA GLU A 95 0.42 -0.92 -12.92
C GLU A 95 1.26 -0.64 -14.16
N LYS A 96 2.37 0.07 -13.99
CA LYS A 96 3.33 0.41 -15.06
C LYS A 96 4.30 -0.72 -15.42
N GLY A 97 4.30 -1.81 -14.68
CA GLY A 97 5.23 -2.93 -14.88
C GLY A 97 6.70 -2.59 -14.61
N ILE A 98 6.95 -1.56 -13.81
CA ILE A 98 8.29 -1.13 -13.40
C ILE A 98 8.90 -2.15 -12.44
N VAL A 99 8.08 -2.73 -11.57
CA VAL A 99 8.45 -3.86 -10.71
C VAL A 99 7.85 -5.14 -11.29
N THR A 100 8.65 -6.19 -11.33
CA THR A 100 8.24 -7.51 -11.82
C THR A 100 8.70 -8.65 -10.89
N ALA A 101 8.28 -9.88 -11.18
CA ALA A 101 8.70 -11.04 -10.39
C ALA A 101 10.22 -11.25 -10.45
N GLY A 102 10.80 -11.58 -9.32
CA GLY A 102 12.24 -11.81 -9.16
C GLY A 102 13.08 -10.54 -8.94
N ASP A 103 12.47 -9.35 -9.03
CA ASP A 103 13.16 -8.09 -8.73
C ASP A 103 13.55 -8.01 -7.24
N CYS A 104 14.67 -7.34 -6.99
CA CYS A 104 15.09 -6.88 -5.67
C CYS A 104 14.88 -5.37 -5.57
N VAL A 105 13.94 -4.94 -4.72
CA VAL A 105 13.46 -3.56 -4.63
C VAL A 105 13.69 -2.99 -3.24
N ILE A 106 14.29 -1.81 -3.15
CA ILE A 106 14.28 -1.01 -1.92
C ILE A 106 13.61 0.35 -2.16
N GLY A 107 13.01 0.89 -1.12
CA GLY A 107 12.43 2.24 -1.15
C GLY A 107 12.49 2.91 0.21
N ALA A 108 12.54 4.23 0.23
CA ALA A 108 12.50 4.97 1.49
C ALA A 108 11.06 5.16 2.03
N ASP A 109 10.12 4.37 1.54
CA ASP A 109 8.78 4.20 2.11
C ASP A 109 8.64 2.82 2.76
N SER A 110 8.02 2.77 3.94
CA SER A 110 7.87 1.52 4.70
C SER A 110 6.99 0.48 3.98
N HIS A 111 6.04 0.92 3.12
CA HIS A 111 5.16 0.04 2.37
C HIS A 111 5.77 -0.45 1.04
N THR A 112 7.07 -0.22 0.80
CA THR A 112 7.81 -0.83 -0.32
C THR A 112 7.68 -2.37 -0.35
N CYS A 113 7.37 -3.01 0.78
CA CYS A 113 7.05 -4.44 0.87
C CYS A 113 5.88 -4.90 -0.02
N THR A 114 5.06 -4.00 -0.55
CA THR A 114 3.92 -4.26 -1.43
C THR A 114 4.26 -5.17 -2.62
N TYR A 115 5.43 -5.01 -3.20
CA TYR A 115 5.79 -5.68 -4.46
C TYR A 115 6.08 -7.18 -4.32
N GLY A 116 6.16 -7.70 -3.11
CA GLY A 116 6.18 -9.14 -2.87
C GLY A 116 4.92 -9.86 -3.35
N ALA A 117 3.82 -9.13 -3.55
CA ALA A 117 2.62 -9.64 -4.23
C ALA A 117 2.89 -10.12 -5.66
N LEU A 118 3.89 -9.54 -6.33
CA LEU A 118 4.34 -9.92 -7.68
C LEU A 118 5.42 -11.02 -7.65
N GLY A 119 5.85 -11.49 -6.48
CA GLY A 119 7.01 -12.37 -6.33
C GLY A 119 8.35 -11.62 -6.38
N ALA A 120 8.36 -10.32 -6.12
CA ALA A 120 9.56 -9.51 -5.96
C ALA A 120 10.02 -9.53 -4.50
N PHE A 121 11.32 -9.42 -4.30
CA PHE A 121 11.91 -9.11 -3.01
C PHE A 121 11.85 -7.60 -2.77
N SER A 122 11.06 -7.11 -1.86
CA SER A 122 10.89 -5.67 -1.68
C SER A 122 10.79 -5.24 -0.21
N THR A 123 11.50 -4.16 0.15
CA THR A 123 11.51 -3.68 1.54
C THR A 123 11.68 -2.17 1.66
N GLY A 124 11.07 -1.62 2.72
CA GLY A 124 11.32 -0.26 3.16
C GLY A 124 12.66 -0.12 3.88
N VAL A 125 13.38 0.96 3.56
CA VAL A 125 14.68 1.33 4.14
C VAL A 125 14.69 2.81 4.53
N GLY A 126 15.70 3.24 5.31
CA GLY A 126 15.90 4.66 5.60
C GLY A 126 16.34 5.47 4.37
N SER A 127 16.11 6.80 4.39
CA SER A 127 16.50 7.67 3.27
C SER A 127 18.01 7.65 3.01
N THR A 128 18.85 7.44 4.02
CA THR A 128 20.29 7.24 3.89
C THR A 128 20.62 5.93 3.17
N ASP A 129 19.91 4.84 3.51
CA ASP A 129 20.07 3.55 2.85
C ASP A 129 19.56 3.60 1.40
N MET A 130 18.49 4.38 1.14
CA MET A 130 18.03 4.66 -0.21
C MET A 130 19.10 5.40 -1.02
N ALA A 131 19.75 6.41 -0.44
CA ALA A 131 20.86 7.13 -1.09
C ALA A 131 22.01 6.17 -1.44
N ALA A 132 22.38 5.28 -0.51
CA ALA A 132 23.36 4.23 -0.77
C ALA A 132 22.87 3.24 -1.84
N GLY A 133 21.60 2.85 -1.81
CA GLY A 133 20.96 1.99 -2.82
C GLY A 133 20.95 2.62 -4.20
N MET A 134 20.63 3.91 -4.32
CA MET A 134 20.75 4.65 -5.59
C MET A 134 22.17 4.66 -6.15
N ALA A 135 23.17 4.52 -5.27
CA ALA A 135 24.56 4.43 -5.64
C ALA A 135 25.05 3.00 -5.87
N THR A 136 24.54 1.97 -5.18
CA THR A 136 25.16 0.64 -5.05
C THR A 136 24.33 -0.60 -5.42
N GLY A 137 23.04 -0.64 -5.15
CA GLY A 137 22.03 -1.66 -5.55
C GLY A 137 21.81 -3.03 -4.84
N MET A 138 21.47 -3.21 -3.48
CA MET A 138 21.29 -4.56 -2.81
C MET A 138 20.35 -4.79 -1.61
N ALA A 139 19.67 -6.03 -1.40
CA ALA A 139 18.82 -6.53 -0.24
C ALA A 139 18.31 -8.03 -0.22
N TRP A 140 17.33 -8.58 0.71
CA TRP A 140 16.95 -10.03 0.92
C TRP A 140 15.62 -10.40 1.68
N PHE A 141 14.90 -11.68 1.52
CA PHE A 141 13.67 -12.21 2.22
C PHE A 141 12.98 -13.57 2.00
N LYS A 142 11.70 -13.85 2.68
CA LYS A 142 10.80 -15.01 2.64
C LYS A 142 9.40 -14.91 3.35
N GLY A 143 8.20 -15.65 3.03
CA GLY A 143 6.90 -15.77 3.71
C GLY A 143 5.53 -16.32 3.11
N LYS A 144 4.09 -16.58 3.46
CA LYS A 144 2.89 -17.29 2.86
C LYS A 144 1.39 -17.09 3.26
N PHE A 145 0.22 -17.37 2.40
CA PHE A 145 -1.24 -17.20 2.69
C PHE A 145 -2.43 -17.87 1.93
N SER A 146 -3.77 -17.67 2.31
CA SER A 146 -5.04 -18.22 1.72
C SER A 146 -6.41 -17.42 1.82
N PRO A 147 -7.62 -17.69 1.14
CA PRO A 147 -8.67 -16.76 0.67
C PRO A 147 -10.09 -16.68 1.30
N ARG A 148 -10.93 -15.64 0.99
CA ARG A 148 -12.37 -15.26 1.03
C ARG A 148 -12.83 -14.10 1.93
N VAL A 149 -11.98 -13.20 2.21
CA VAL A 149 -12.25 -11.84 2.70
C VAL A 149 -11.43 -10.98 1.80
N SER A 150 -11.65 -9.66 1.70
CA SER A 150 -10.70 -8.83 0.95
C SER A 150 -9.32 -8.96 1.60
N GLY A 151 -8.27 -8.76 0.87
CA GLY A 151 -6.92 -8.77 1.42
C GLY A 151 -6.78 -7.89 2.65
N LYS A 152 -7.61 -6.83 2.76
CA LYS A 152 -7.64 -5.95 3.92
C LYS A 152 -8.16 -6.63 5.20
N ASP A 153 -9.30 -7.30 5.14
CA ASP A 153 -9.86 -7.99 6.31
C ASP A 153 -8.92 -9.10 6.76
N LEU A 154 -8.32 -9.79 5.80
CA LEU A 154 -7.40 -10.86 6.05
C LEU A 154 -6.11 -10.37 6.73
N ILE A 155 -5.47 -9.32 6.20
CA ILE A 155 -4.23 -8.81 6.81
C ILE A 155 -4.50 -8.16 8.18
N LEU A 156 -5.63 -7.51 8.39
CA LEU A 156 -6.03 -7.03 9.71
C LEU A 156 -6.21 -8.18 10.68
N HIS A 157 -6.88 -9.26 10.28
CA HIS A 157 -7.03 -10.46 11.11
C HIS A 157 -5.67 -11.05 11.53
N ILE A 158 -4.70 -11.11 10.60
CA ILE A 158 -3.35 -11.59 10.90
C ILE A 158 -2.66 -10.69 11.92
N ILE A 159 -2.67 -9.38 11.68
CA ILE A 159 -2.03 -8.43 12.58
C ILE A 159 -2.67 -8.52 13.98
N GLY A 160 -4.00 -8.71 14.07
CA GLY A 160 -4.69 -8.98 15.32
C GLY A 160 -4.26 -10.27 16.00
N MET A 161 -3.89 -11.32 15.23
CA MET A 161 -3.43 -12.60 15.79
C MET A 161 -1.98 -12.57 16.28
N ILE A 162 -1.09 -11.86 15.58
CA ILE A 162 0.36 -11.92 15.85
C ILE A 162 0.93 -10.65 16.49
N GLY A 163 0.18 -9.56 16.50
CA GLY A 163 0.61 -8.24 16.98
C GLY A 163 1.40 -7.44 15.94
N VAL A 164 1.61 -6.15 16.23
CA VAL A 164 2.37 -5.22 15.37
C VAL A 164 3.88 -5.54 15.31
N ASP A 165 4.37 -6.40 16.15
CA ASP A 165 5.77 -6.87 16.22
C ASP A 165 5.92 -8.39 15.99
N GLY A 166 4.83 -9.11 15.71
CA GLY A 166 4.81 -10.58 15.58
C GLY A 166 5.68 -11.14 14.45
N ALA A 167 5.99 -10.33 13.45
CA ALA A 167 6.91 -10.64 12.35
C ALA A 167 8.12 -9.70 12.29
N LEU A 168 8.49 -9.08 13.42
CA LEU A 168 9.55 -8.07 13.49
C LEU A 168 10.87 -8.57 12.90
N TYR A 169 11.39 -7.84 11.90
CA TYR A 169 12.58 -8.18 11.10
C TYR A 169 12.50 -9.51 10.33
N LYS A 170 11.32 -10.08 10.18
CA LYS A 170 11.09 -11.33 9.43
C LYS A 170 10.50 -11.03 8.04
N SER A 171 10.40 -12.06 7.25
CA SER A 171 9.66 -12.08 6.01
C SER A 171 8.42 -12.97 6.17
N MET A 172 7.30 -12.57 5.59
CA MET A 172 6.04 -13.33 5.62
C MET A 172 5.77 -13.89 4.22
N GLU A 173 5.77 -15.22 4.04
CA GLU A 173 5.41 -15.86 2.75
C GLU A 173 3.98 -16.41 2.77
N PHE A 174 3.14 -16.01 1.88
CA PHE A 174 1.73 -16.27 1.83
C PHE A 174 1.41 -17.37 0.80
N THR A 175 1.13 -18.64 1.20
CA THR A 175 0.77 -19.73 0.29
C THR A 175 -0.30 -20.68 0.85
N GLY A 176 -0.59 -21.77 0.13
CA GLY A 176 -1.65 -22.72 0.40
C GLY A 176 -2.69 -22.73 -0.71
N PRO A 177 -3.62 -23.71 -0.70
CA PRO A 177 -4.58 -23.90 -1.78
C PRO A 177 -5.50 -22.70 -2.00
N GLY A 178 -5.65 -21.88 -0.96
CA GLY A 178 -6.47 -20.70 -0.99
C GLY A 178 -5.89 -19.52 -1.75
N VAL A 179 -4.57 -19.42 -1.89
CA VAL A 179 -3.92 -18.29 -2.59
C VAL A 179 -4.42 -18.09 -4.02
N ALA A 180 -4.76 -19.19 -4.71
CA ALA A 180 -5.29 -19.13 -6.07
C ALA A 180 -6.64 -18.40 -6.20
N SER A 181 -7.36 -18.18 -5.10
CA SER A 181 -8.62 -17.42 -5.11
C SER A 181 -8.44 -15.94 -4.77
N LEU A 182 -7.25 -15.52 -4.33
CA LEU A 182 -6.94 -14.11 -4.09
C LEU A 182 -6.67 -13.39 -5.40
N THR A 183 -7.32 -12.26 -5.59
CA THR A 183 -7.02 -11.36 -6.70
C THR A 183 -5.63 -10.74 -6.54
N MET A 184 -5.10 -10.11 -7.57
CA MET A 184 -3.85 -9.38 -7.43
C MET A 184 -4.01 -8.16 -6.50
N ASP A 185 -5.17 -7.52 -6.50
CA ASP A 185 -5.46 -6.37 -5.63
C ASP A 185 -5.48 -6.79 -4.15
N ASP A 186 -6.03 -7.97 -3.83
CA ASP A 186 -5.92 -8.57 -2.48
C ASP A 186 -4.47 -8.82 -2.07
N ARG A 187 -3.66 -9.45 -2.95
CA ARG A 187 -2.25 -9.77 -2.66
C ARG A 187 -1.42 -8.50 -2.44
N LEU A 188 -1.63 -7.48 -3.26
CA LEU A 188 -0.98 -6.18 -3.11
C LEU A 188 -1.35 -5.50 -1.79
N CYS A 189 -2.61 -5.60 -1.36
CA CYS A 189 -3.06 -5.11 -0.06
C CYS A 189 -2.41 -5.87 1.10
N ILE A 190 -2.37 -7.19 1.05
CA ILE A 190 -1.78 -8.05 2.08
C ILE A 190 -0.29 -7.77 2.24
N CYS A 191 0.47 -7.76 1.14
CA CYS A 191 1.89 -7.46 1.17
C CYS A 191 2.18 -6.03 1.62
N ASN A 192 1.33 -5.05 1.23
CA ASN A 192 1.45 -3.67 1.68
C ASN A 192 1.43 -3.56 3.21
N MET A 193 0.54 -4.30 3.87
CA MET A 193 0.38 -4.23 5.32
C MET A 193 1.22 -5.25 6.10
N ALA A 194 2.09 -6.02 5.48
CA ALA A 194 3.02 -6.90 6.18
C ALA A 194 3.95 -6.12 7.14
N ILE A 195 4.31 -4.89 6.78
CA ILE A 195 5.10 -4.00 7.65
C ILE A 195 4.36 -3.63 8.94
N GLU A 196 3.03 -3.63 8.96
CA GLU A 196 2.24 -3.34 10.16
C GLU A 196 2.27 -4.50 11.18
N ALA A 197 2.76 -5.67 10.80
CA ALA A 197 3.16 -6.76 11.70
C ALA A 197 4.66 -6.75 12.04
N GLY A 198 5.39 -5.71 11.64
CA GLY A 198 6.85 -5.57 11.81
C GLY A 198 7.69 -6.27 10.73
N ALA A 199 7.08 -6.92 9.75
CA ALA A 199 7.79 -7.65 8.71
C ALA A 199 8.59 -6.72 7.78
N LYS A 200 9.71 -7.23 7.27
CA LYS A 200 10.51 -6.55 6.24
C LYS A 200 9.92 -6.74 4.85
N ASN A 201 9.21 -7.83 4.64
CA ASN A 201 8.55 -8.15 3.37
C ASN A 201 7.33 -9.05 3.60
N GLY A 202 6.35 -8.97 2.70
CA GLY A 202 5.34 -9.98 2.47
C GLY A 202 5.51 -10.48 1.03
N ILE A 203 5.45 -11.79 0.77
CA ILE A 203 5.67 -12.35 -0.56
C ILE A 203 4.66 -13.45 -0.90
N PHE A 204 4.17 -13.46 -2.14
CA PHE A 204 3.37 -14.53 -2.72
C PHE A 204 4.18 -15.33 -3.73
N PRO A 205 3.98 -16.65 -3.84
CA PRO A 205 4.52 -17.44 -4.95
C PRO A 205 3.89 -16.97 -6.26
N VAL A 206 4.67 -17.04 -7.34
CA VAL A 206 4.21 -16.62 -8.66
C VAL A 206 3.36 -17.74 -9.30
N ASP A 207 2.06 -17.62 -9.21
CA ASP A 207 1.07 -18.48 -9.84
C ASP A 207 0.47 -17.86 -11.13
N ASP A 208 -0.59 -18.47 -11.65
CA ASP A 208 -1.26 -18.02 -12.87
C ASP A 208 -1.93 -16.64 -12.71
N VAL A 209 -2.35 -16.24 -11.49
CA VAL A 209 -2.90 -14.91 -11.21
C VAL A 209 -1.79 -13.87 -11.40
N THR A 210 -0.63 -14.09 -10.79
CA THR A 210 0.52 -13.20 -10.93
C THR A 210 1.04 -13.16 -12.37
N ARG A 211 1.18 -14.32 -13.03
CA ARG A 211 1.62 -14.40 -14.44
C ARG A 211 0.66 -13.63 -15.36
N SER A 212 -0.65 -13.78 -15.15
CA SER A 212 -1.67 -13.07 -15.94
C SER A 212 -1.60 -11.56 -15.71
N TYR A 213 -1.35 -11.13 -14.48
CA TYR A 213 -1.20 -9.71 -14.15
C TYR A 213 0.06 -9.10 -14.79
N LEU A 214 1.19 -9.80 -14.75
CA LEU A 214 2.46 -9.34 -15.32
C LEU A 214 2.46 -9.32 -16.86
N LYS A 215 1.66 -10.19 -17.50
CA LYS A 215 1.62 -10.32 -18.94
C LYS A 215 1.25 -9.01 -19.63
N GLY A 216 2.17 -8.50 -20.44
CA GLY A 216 2.01 -7.24 -21.18
C GLY A 216 2.16 -5.97 -20.33
N ARG A 217 2.49 -6.11 -19.03
CA ARG A 217 2.86 -4.99 -18.14
C ARG A 217 4.36 -4.90 -17.92
N SER A 218 5.00 -6.02 -17.57
CA SER A 218 6.43 -6.05 -17.21
C SER A 218 7.31 -5.39 -18.26
N GLN A 219 8.13 -4.45 -17.83
CA GLN A 219 9.12 -3.77 -18.67
C GLN A 219 10.41 -4.58 -18.81
N ARG A 220 10.64 -5.57 -17.94
CA ARG A 220 11.75 -6.52 -17.96
C ARG A 220 11.20 -7.94 -17.96
N GLU A 221 12.06 -8.91 -18.36
CA GLU A 221 11.70 -10.32 -18.30
C GLU A 221 11.55 -10.76 -16.83
N PRO A 222 10.37 -11.27 -16.41
CA PRO A 222 10.17 -11.71 -15.04
C PRO A 222 10.93 -13.01 -14.74
N VAL A 223 11.56 -13.08 -13.58
CA VAL A 223 12.23 -14.29 -13.08
C VAL A 223 11.37 -14.87 -11.96
N PHE A 224 11.06 -16.16 -12.06
CA PHE A 224 10.18 -16.84 -11.11
C PHE A 224 11.00 -17.68 -10.14
N PHE A 225 10.89 -17.37 -8.85
CA PHE A 225 11.48 -18.15 -7.77
C PHE A 225 10.38 -18.88 -7.00
N GLU A 226 10.66 -20.10 -6.60
CA GLU A 226 9.81 -20.93 -5.74
C GLU A 226 10.60 -21.31 -4.49
N ALA A 227 9.90 -21.53 -3.37
CA ALA A 227 10.54 -22.04 -2.17
C ALA A 227 11.06 -23.46 -2.41
N ASP A 228 12.24 -23.77 -1.86
CA ASP A 228 12.79 -25.11 -1.92
C ASP A 228 11.84 -26.12 -1.24
N PRO A 229 11.74 -27.38 -1.73
CA PRO A 229 10.82 -28.38 -1.16
C PRO A 229 11.09 -28.68 0.33
N ASP A 230 12.29 -28.45 0.79
CA ASP A 230 12.77 -28.65 2.16
C ASP A 230 12.98 -27.33 2.92
N ALA A 231 12.37 -26.23 2.45
CA ALA A 231 12.45 -24.92 3.08
C ALA A 231 11.91 -24.97 4.52
N GLU A 232 12.73 -24.56 5.49
CA GLU A 232 12.36 -24.47 6.90
C GLU A 232 11.77 -23.09 7.23
N TYR A 233 10.65 -23.10 7.96
CA TYR A 233 9.97 -21.89 8.45
C TYR A 233 10.03 -21.80 9.97
N GLU A 234 10.38 -20.63 10.49
CA GLU A 234 10.42 -20.39 11.95
C GLU A 234 9.05 -20.59 12.60
N LYS A 235 7.98 -20.19 11.88
CA LYS A 235 6.59 -20.32 12.34
C LYS A 235 5.66 -20.48 11.16
N THR A 236 4.71 -21.41 11.27
CA THR A 236 3.60 -21.56 10.33
C THR A 236 2.30 -21.20 11.02
N ILE A 237 1.44 -20.41 10.35
CA ILE A 237 0.11 -20.03 10.82
C ILE A 237 -0.90 -20.48 9.78
N GLU A 238 -1.87 -21.29 10.18
CA GLU A 238 -2.97 -21.72 9.32
C GLU A 238 -4.20 -20.85 9.58
N ILE A 239 -4.83 -20.35 8.51
CA ILE A 239 -6.06 -19.57 8.57
C ILE A 239 -7.09 -20.18 7.64
N ASP A 240 -8.24 -20.48 8.22
CA ASP A 240 -9.43 -20.94 7.51
C ASP A 240 -10.23 -19.72 7.04
N LEU A 241 -10.15 -19.44 5.76
CA LEU A 241 -10.77 -18.24 5.20
C LEU A 241 -12.27 -18.30 5.05
N ASP A 242 -12.86 -19.48 4.98
CA ASP A 242 -14.32 -19.63 5.00
C ASP A 242 -14.91 -19.15 6.34
N LYS A 243 -14.07 -18.98 7.37
CA LYS A 243 -14.44 -18.45 8.70
C LYS A 243 -14.11 -16.98 8.92
N LEU A 244 -13.41 -16.34 7.99
CA LEU A 244 -13.10 -14.91 8.14
C LEU A 244 -14.34 -14.07 7.94
N GLU A 245 -14.46 -13.04 8.78
CA GLU A 245 -15.55 -12.09 8.76
C GLU A 245 -15.02 -10.65 8.55
N PRO A 246 -15.88 -9.70 8.10
CA PRO A 246 -15.47 -8.31 7.97
C PRO A 246 -14.86 -7.79 9.26
N THR A 247 -13.61 -7.33 9.17
CA THR A 247 -12.76 -6.98 10.30
C THR A 247 -12.46 -5.49 10.32
N VAL A 248 -12.49 -4.89 11.51
CA VAL A 248 -12.13 -3.49 11.74
C VAL A 248 -11.03 -3.42 12.78
N SER A 249 -9.96 -2.69 12.49
CA SER A 249 -8.94 -2.37 13.50
C SER A 249 -9.31 -1.07 14.20
N TYR A 250 -9.46 -1.12 15.53
CA TYR A 250 -9.80 0.02 16.37
C TYR A 250 -8.56 0.87 16.70
N PRO A 251 -8.71 2.16 17.04
CA PRO A 251 -7.60 2.99 17.47
C PRO A 251 -6.90 2.41 18.72
N HIS A 252 -5.58 2.56 18.91
CA HIS A 252 -4.64 3.33 18.05
C HIS A 252 -3.51 2.42 17.55
N LEU A 253 -3.79 1.13 17.35
CA LEU A 253 -2.84 0.15 16.78
C LEU A 253 -3.56 -0.76 15.77
N PRO A 254 -2.91 -1.13 14.66
CA PRO A 254 -3.49 -2.04 13.67
C PRO A 254 -3.88 -3.42 14.22
N GLU A 255 -3.24 -3.88 15.29
CA GLU A 255 -3.53 -5.17 15.96
C GLU A 255 -4.83 -5.18 16.78
N ASN A 256 -5.42 -4.01 17.07
CA ASN A 256 -6.63 -3.91 17.86
C ASN A 256 -7.88 -4.25 17.04
N THR A 257 -7.96 -5.49 16.57
CA THR A 257 -8.95 -5.96 15.61
C THR A 257 -10.22 -6.51 16.27
N HIS A 258 -11.36 -6.16 15.67
CA HIS A 258 -12.71 -6.56 16.06
C HIS A 258 -13.53 -6.92 14.83
N LEU A 259 -14.62 -7.65 15.00
CA LEU A 259 -15.59 -7.85 13.93
C LEU A 259 -16.34 -6.53 13.63
N ALA A 260 -16.62 -6.26 12.37
CA ALA A 260 -17.38 -5.06 11.98
C ALA A 260 -18.77 -5.01 12.64
N SER A 261 -19.37 -6.16 12.90
CA SER A 261 -20.66 -6.30 13.61
C SER A 261 -20.63 -5.83 15.08
N GLU A 262 -19.46 -5.80 15.71
CA GLU A 262 -19.29 -5.33 17.09
C GLU A 262 -19.26 -3.79 17.19
N GLY A 263 -18.93 -3.09 16.09
CA GLY A 263 -18.79 -1.64 16.04
C GLY A 263 -20.10 -0.85 15.83
N LYS A 264 -21.27 -1.50 15.80
CA LYS A 264 -22.58 -0.91 15.44
C LYS A 264 -23.00 0.33 16.23
N ASP A 265 -22.46 0.54 17.43
CA ASP A 265 -22.77 1.68 18.29
C ASP A 265 -21.70 2.81 18.19
N ILE A 266 -20.67 2.62 17.37
CA ILE A 266 -19.59 3.59 17.17
C ILE A 266 -19.97 4.51 16.03
N LYS A 267 -20.38 5.74 16.38
CA LYS A 267 -20.68 6.80 15.41
C LYS A 267 -19.40 7.31 14.75
N ILE A 268 -19.49 7.62 13.47
CA ILE A 268 -18.38 8.15 12.67
C ILE A 268 -18.70 9.51 12.04
N ASP A 269 -17.66 10.29 11.77
CA ASP A 269 -17.74 11.63 11.17
C ASP A 269 -17.19 11.67 9.75
N GLN A 270 -16.35 10.69 9.39
CA GLN A 270 -15.69 10.64 8.08
C GLN A 270 -15.46 9.21 7.62
N VAL A 271 -15.45 9.02 6.30
CA VAL A 271 -14.87 7.84 5.66
C VAL A 271 -13.84 8.24 4.63
N VAL A 272 -12.75 7.48 4.53
CA VAL A 272 -11.74 7.60 3.49
C VAL A 272 -11.58 6.25 2.79
N ILE A 273 -11.93 6.19 1.51
CA ILE A 273 -11.83 4.97 0.69
C ILE A 273 -10.81 5.22 -0.41
N GLY A 274 -9.72 4.49 -0.37
CA GLY A 274 -8.57 4.61 -1.26
C GLY A 274 -7.27 4.78 -0.47
N SER A 275 -6.20 4.32 -1.01
CA SER A 275 -4.81 4.43 -0.53
C SER A 275 -3.92 3.50 -1.36
N CYS A 276 -2.64 3.33 -1.01
CA CYS A 276 -1.78 2.29 -1.59
C CYS A 276 -2.26 0.86 -1.25
N THR A 277 -2.99 0.69 -0.14
CA THR A 277 -3.62 -0.59 0.23
C THR A 277 -4.86 -0.87 -0.60
N ASN A 278 -5.83 0.06 -0.61
CA ASN A 278 -7.18 -0.15 -1.14
C ASN A 278 -7.69 1.05 -1.94
N GLY A 279 -7.07 1.31 -3.07
CA GLY A 279 -7.50 2.35 -4.03
C GLY A 279 -7.48 1.85 -5.48
N ARG A 280 -7.37 0.53 -5.69
CA ARG A 280 -7.36 -0.11 -7.00
C ARG A 280 -8.77 -0.29 -7.53
N LEU A 281 -8.89 -0.84 -8.72
CA LEU A 281 -10.18 -0.88 -9.41
C LEU A 281 -11.22 -1.75 -8.69
N GLU A 282 -10.82 -2.88 -8.14
CA GLU A 282 -11.72 -3.78 -7.37
C GLU A 282 -12.18 -3.12 -6.06
N ASP A 283 -11.33 -2.32 -5.41
CA ASP A 283 -11.67 -1.55 -4.22
C ASP A 283 -12.74 -0.49 -4.51
N MET A 284 -12.57 0.21 -5.65
CA MET A 284 -13.56 1.20 -6.12
C MET A 284 -14.89 0.51 -6.48
N GLU A 285 -14.85 -0.67 -7.10
CA GLU A 285 -16.03 -1.46 -7.42
C GLU A 285 -16.77 -1.93 -6.17
N ALA A 286 -16.05 -2.40 -5.15
CA ALA A 286 -16.63 -2.80 -3.87
C ALA A 286 -17.38 -1.65 -3.19
N ALA A 287 -16.78 -0.45 -3.15
CA ALA A 287 -17.41 0.75 -2.63
C ALA A 287 -18.62 1.20 -3.49
N TYR A 288 -18.47 1.18 -4.82
CA TYR A 288 -19.53 1.52 -5.76
C TYR A 288 -20.77 0.64 -5.58
N ASN A 289 -20.58 -0.68 -5.47
CA ASN A 289 -21.68 -1.64 -5.35
C ASN A 289 -22.53 -1.41 -4.07
N ILE A 290 -21.94 -0.83 -3.02
CA ILE A 290 -22.63 -0.46 -1.79
C ILE A 290 -23.29 0.92 -1.87
N LEU A 291 -22.60 1.91 -2.44
CA LEU A 291 -23.05 3.31 -2.45
C LEU A 291 -24.00 3.65 -3.59
N LYS A 292 -23.98 2.89 -4.69
CA LYS A 292 -24.79 3.14 -5.87
C LYS A 292 -26.28 3.33 -5.56
N GLY A 293 -26.83 4.49 -5.97
CA GLY A 293 -28.24 4.83 -5.79
C GLY A 293 -28.67 5.10 -4.36
N LYS A 294 -27.70 5.21 -3.43
CA LYS A 294 -27.92 5.53 -2.02
C LYS A 294 -27.22 6.86 -1.68
N HIS A 295 -27.44 7.38 -0.48
CA HIS A 295 -26.77 8.59 0.00
C HIS A 295 -26.12 8.32 1.37
N ILE A 296 -24.92 8.86 1.60
CA ILE A 296 -24.22 8.73 2.89
C ILE A 296 -25.01 9.44 4.00
N ALA A 297 -24.82 8.99 5.22
CA ALA A 297 -25.51 9.51 6.41
C ALA A 297 -25.22 11.01 6.61
N LYS A 298 -26.26 11.75 7.05
CA LYS A 298 -26.11 13.17 7.35
C LYS A 298 -25.04 13.41 8.41
N GLY A 299 -24.06 14.26 8.09
CA GLY A 299 -22.95 14.60 8.96
C GLY A 299 -21.68 13.75 8.73
N VAL A 300 -21.74 12.73 7.90
CA VAL A 300 -20.55 11.97 7.46
C VAL A 300 -19.93 12.64 6.21
N ARG A 301 -18.62 12.78 6.21
CA ARG A 301 -17.82 13.20 5.05
C ARG A 301 -17.27 11.96 4.33
N GLY A 302 -17.61 11.79 3.04
CA GLY A 302 -17.10 10.71 2.19
C GLY A 302 -15.97 11.22 1.29
N ILE A 303 -14.80 10.59 1.37
CA ILE A 303 -13.63 10.92 0.53
C ILE A 303 -13.21 9.65 -0.21
N ILE A 304 -13.28 9.69 -1.55
CA ILE A 304 -12.89 8.58 -2.43
C ILE A 304 -11.60 8.95 -3.16
N ILE A 305 -10.61 8.06 -3.13
CA ILE A 305 -9.27 8.31 -3.70
C ILE A 305 -8.87 7.13 -4.58
N PRO A 306 -9.14 7.15 -5.89
CA PRO A 306 -8.57 6.17 -6.82
C PRO A 306 -7.04 6.21 -6.76
N ALA A 307 -6.39 5.03 -6.76
CA ALA A 307 -4.94 4.96 -6.49
C ALA A 307 -4.06 5.49 -7.64
N THR A 308 -4.54 5.47 -8.88
CA THR A 308 -3.79 5.94 -10.05
C THR A 308 -4.67 6.72 -11.00
N MET A 309 -4.05 7.49 -11.91
CA MET A 309 -4.79 8.19 -12.97
C MET A 309 -5.52 7.22 -13.91
N ALA A 310 -5.02 5.99 -14.09
CA ALA A 310 -5.72 4.99 -14.88
C ALA A 310 -6.99 4.50 -14.16
N VAL A 311 -6.91 4.18 -12.87
CA VAL A 311 -8.08 3.82 -12.05
C VAL A 311 -9.08 4.97 -12.00
N TYR A 312 -8.61 6.21 -11.82
CA TYR A 312 -9.47 7.39 -11.79
C TYR A 312 -10.25 7.56 -13.11
N LYS A 313 -9.54 7.45 -14.25
CA LYS A 313 -10.14 7.49 -15.58
C LYS A 313 -11.16 6.36 -15.77
N GLU A 314 -10.86 5.16 -15.33
CA GLU A 314 -11.77 4.02 -15.43
C GLU A 314 -13.03 4.23 -14.58
N CYS A 315 -12.92 4.78 -13.37
CA CYS A 315 -14.06 5.18 -12.55
C CYS A 315 -14.96 6.20 -13.25
N ILE A 316 -14.38 7.15 -14.01
CA ILE A 316 -15.14 8.11 -14.81
C ILE A 316 -15.86 7.39 -15.95
N LEU A 317 -15.18 6.56 -16.71
CA LEU A 317 -15.73 5.85 -17.87
C LEU A 317 -16.86 4.87 -17.50
N ARG A 318 -16.77 4.24 -16.32
CA ARG A 318 -17.82 3.35 -15.78
C ARG A 318 -18.97 4.11 -15.09
N GLY A 319 -18.88 5.44 -14.96
CA GLY A 319 -19.87 6.24 -14.26
C GLY A 319 -19.81 6.14 -12.73
N TRP A 320 -18.79 5.48 -12.16
CA TRP A 320 -18.65 5.32 -10.73
C TRP A 320 -18.35 6.64 -10.02
N THR A 321 -17.55 7.51 -10.63
CA THR A 321 -17.28 8.86 -10.11
C THR A 321 -18.56 9.64 -9.90
N THR A 322 -19.49 9.63 -10.88
CA THR A 322 -20.80 10.28 -10.76
C THR A 322 -21.62 9.66 -9.62
N ALA A 323 -21.64 8.32 -9.54
CA ALA A 323 -22.37 7.63 -8.47
C ALA A 323 -21.84 7.96 -7.06
N PHE A 324 -20.53 8.11 -6.89
CA PHE A 324 -19.94 8.56 -5.62
C PHE A 324 -20.33 10.00 -5.28
N ILE A 325 -20.35 10.90 -6.26
CA ILE A 325 -20.79 12.29 -6.08
C ILE A 325 -22.28 12.33 -5.72
N ASP A 326 -23.14 11.57 -6.42
CA ASP A 326 -24.57 11.46 -6.13
C ASP A 326 -24.83 10.87 -4.74
N ALA A 327 -23.96 9.97 -4.26
CA ALA A 327 -24.00 9.47 -2.91
C ALA A 327 -23.58 10.50 -1.83
N GLY A 328 -23.07 11.67 -2.23
CA GLY A 328 -22.63 12.74 -1.33
C GLY A 328 -21.15 12.67 -0.96
N CYS A 329 -20.33 11.90 -1.69
CA CYS A 329 -18.89 11.83 -1.52
C CYS A 329 -18.16 12.84 -2.41
N ILE A 330 -16.93 13.22 -2.05
CA ILE A 330 -15.99 13.84 -2.98
C ILE A 330 -15.09 12.76 -3.58
N VAL A 331 -14.69 12.94 -4.84
CA VAL A 331 -13.70 12.08 -5.50
C VAL A 331 -12.45 12.91 -5.77
N SER A 332 -11.33 12.50 -5.17
CA SER A 332 -10.05 13.18 -5.30
C SER A 332 -9.23 12.63 -6.45
N THR A 333 -8.27 13.41 -6.91
CA THR A 333 -7.13 12.87 -7.67
C THR A 333 -6.31 11.89 -6.82
N PRO A 334 -5.55 10.97 -7.44
CA PRO A 334 -4.68 10.06 -6.72
C PRO A 334 -3.71 10.79 -5.78
N THR A 335 -3.69 10.42 -4.51
CA THR A 335 -2.76 10.97 -3.51
C THR A 335 -2.68 10.07 -2.28
N CYS A 336 -1.50 9.98 -1.66
CA CYS A 336 -1.30 9.32 -0.38
C CYS A 336 -1.48 10.27 0.83
N GLY A 337 -1.66 11.57 0.60
CA GLY A 337 -1.68 12.62 1.62
C GLY A 337 -2.65 12.42 2.80
N PRO A 338 -3.90 11.98 2.61
CA PRO A 338 -4.81 11.72 3.73
C PRO A 338 -4.33 10.64 4.70
N CYS A 339 -3.64 9.62 4.21
CA CYS A 339 -3.13 8.50 5.02
C CYS A 339 -2.18 8.92 6.15
N LEU A 340 -1.51 10.05 6.00
CA LEU A 340 -0.56 10.60 6.98
C LEU A 340 -1.00 11.95 7.58
N GLY A 341 -2.25 12.36 7.31
CA GLY A 341 -2.74 13.67 7.76
C GLY A 341 -2.03 14.86 7.11
N GLY A 342 -1.45 14.65 5.92
CA GLY A 342 -0.55 15.61 5.27
C GLY A 342 -1.18 16.52 4.23
N TYR A 343 -2.39 16.21 3.74
CA TYR A 343 -2.95 16.91 2.59
C TYR A 343 -4.43 17.30 2.75
N MET A 344 -5.35 16.33 2.76
CA MET A 344 -6.81 16.56 2.88
C MET A 344 -7.43 15.57 3.86
N GLY A 345 -8.71 15.77 4.24
CA GLY A 345 -9.43 14.87 5.11
C GLY A 345 -8.86 14.82 6.54
N ILE A 346 -8.21 15.89 6.97
CA ILE A 346 -7.61 15.99 8.31
C ILE A 346 -8.72 16.05 9.36
N LEU A 347 -8.57 15.25 10.40
CA LEU A 347 -9.52 15.12 11.50
C LEU A 347 -9.28 16.14 12.61
N ALA A 348 -10.36 16.72 13.11
CA ALA A 348 -10.34 17.54 14.34
C ALA A 348 -10.34 16.66 15.60
N ALA A 349 -10.17 17.30 16.77
CA ALA A 349 -10.25 16.61 18.05
C ALA A 349 -11.59 15.89 18.23
N GLY A 350 -11.55 14.62 18.62
CA GLY A 350 -12.72 13.77 18.87
C GLY A 350 -13.44 13.25 17.63
N GLU A 351 -13.02 13.62 16.41
CA GLU A 351 -13.60 13.06 15.19
C GLU A 351 -13.16 11.62 14.94
N ARG A 352 -14.06 10.82 14.36
CA ARG A 352 -13.89 9.41 14.05
C ARG A 352 -13.96 9.15 12.55
N CYS A 353 -12.95 8.45 12.02
CA CYS A 353 -12.88 8.10 10.62
C CYS A 353 -12.76 6.59 10.42
N VAL A 354 -13.62 6.00 9.58
CA VAL A 354 -13.36 4.66 9.03
C VAL A 354 -12.55 4.83 7.74
N SER A 355 -11.41 4.16 7.66
CA SER A 355 -10.45 4.36 6.59
C SER A 355 -9.91 3.06 6.02
N THR A 356 -9.69 3.02 4.72
CA THR A 356 -9.03 1.90 4.05
C THR A 356 -7.50 2.06 3.98
N THR A 357 -6.95 3.06 4.66
CA THR A 357 -5.51 3.27 4.81
C THR A 357 -4.87 2.17 5.67
N ASN A 358 -3.57 2.24 5.90
CA ASN A 358 -2.81 1.16 6.53
C ASN A 358 -2.49 1.37 8.01
N ARG A 359 -2.58 2.60 8.55
CA ARG A 359 -2.18 2.96 9.92
C ARG A 359 -3.24 3.78 10.63
N ASN A 360 -3.40 3.53 11.94
CA ASN A 360 -4.34 4.22 12.82
C ASN A 360 -3.71 4.72 14.13
N PHE A 361 -2.40 4.97 14.12
CA PHE A 361 -1.68 5.49 15.29
C PHE A 361 -2.24 6.84 15.75
N VAL A 362 -1.98 7.20 17.02
CA VAL A 362 -2.36 8.49 17.60
C VAL A 362 -1.96 9.64 16.67
N GLY A 363 -2.90 10.51 16.30
CA GLY A 363 -2.68 11.66 15.44
C GLY A 363 -2.40 11.35 13.96
N ARG A 364 -2.56 10.09 13.53
CA ARG A 364 -2.19 9.66 12.16
C ARG A 364 -2.87 10.44 11.05
N MET A 365 -4.13 10.81 11.21
CA MET A 365 -4.91 11.54 10.21
C MET A 365 -5.32 12.95 10.65
N GLY A 366 -4.70 13.50 11.69
CA GLY A 366 -5.03 14.84 12.19
C GLY A 366 -4.73 15.05 13.66
N HIS A 367 -5.74 15.51 14.43
CA HIS A 367 -5.56 15.78 15.84
C HIS A 367 -5.25 14.51 16.66
N VAL A 368 -4.46 14.64 17.72
CA VAL A 368 -4.07 13.51 18.59
C VAL A 368 -5.26 12.81 19.25
N ASP A 369 -6.35 13.52 19.52
CA ASP A 369 -7.58 12.99 20.08
C ASP A 369 -8.57 12.49 19.01
N SER A 370 -8.16 12.43 17.73
CA SER A 370 -8.98 11.82 16.68
C SER A 370 -8.76 10.30 16.63
N GLU A 371 -9.78 9.58 16.16
CA GLU A 371 -9.79 8.13 16.11
C GLU A 371 -9.89 7.64 14.66
N VAL A 372 -8.99 6.77 14.25
CA VAL A 372 -9.00 6.13 12.92
C VAL A 372 -9.26 4.63 13.07
N TYR A 373 -10.27 4.14 12.38
CA TYR A 373 -10.67 2.74 12.32
C TYR A 373 -10.31 2.18 10.96
N LEU A 374 -9.44 1.18 10.89
CA LEU A 374 -9.04 0.57 9.62
C LEU A 374 -10.04 -0.51 9.21
N ALA A 375 -10.49 -0.46 7.96
CA ALA A 375 -11.46 -1.41 7.43
C ALA A 375 -11.32 -1.60 5.92
N SER A 376 -12.00 -2.62 5.37
CA SER A 376 -12.12 -2.83 3.93
C SER A 376 -12.96 -1.75 3.25
N PRO A 377 -12.83 -1.57 1.92
CA PRO A 377 -13.68 -0.63 1.15
C PRO A 377 -15.17 -0.89 1.32
N ALA A 378 -15.59 -2.16 1.39
CA ALA A 378 -16.98 -2.54 1.61
C ALA A 378 -17.47 -2.08 2.99
N THR A 379 -16.69 -2.36 4.04
CA THR A 379 -17.02 -1.94 5.42
C THR A 379 -17.04 -0.42 5.57
N ALA A 380 -16.10 0.30 4.94
CA ALA A 380 -16.06 1.75 4.96
C ALA A 380 -17.27 2.36 4.22
N ALA A 381 -17.64 1.82 3.06
CA ALA A 381 -18.81 2.26 2.31
C ALA A 381 -20.13 2.00 3.06
N ALA A 382 -20.27 0.83 3.69
CA ALA A 382 -21.42 0.50 4.54
C ALA A 382 -21.53 1.46 5.73
N SER A 383 -20.40 1.73 6.38
CA SER A 383 -20.34 2.67 7.51
C SER A 383 -20.69 4.11 7.08
N ALA A 384 -20.33 4.52 5.86
CA ALA A 384 -20.73 5.81 5.32
C ALA A 384 -22.26 5.95 5.19
N LEU A 385 -22.96 4.89 4.80
CA LEU A 385 -24.43 4.90 4.65
C LEU A 385 -25.15 5.03 5.98
N THR A 386 -24.67 4.39 7.03
CA THR A 386 -25.35 4.34 8.32
C THR A 386 -24.91 5.44 9.28
N GLY A 387 -23.68 5.95 9.11
CA GLY A 387 -23.04 6.87 10.08
C GLY A 387 -22.44 6.16 11.29
N TYR A 388 -22.37 4.84 11.26
CA TYR A 388 -21.79 3.98 12.30
C TYR A 388 -20.91 2.90 11.67
N ILE A 389 -19.97 2.31 12.43
CA ILE A 389 -19.24 1.13 11.95
C ILE A 389 -20.27 0.04 11.64
N THR A 390 -20.23 -0.48 10.41
CA THR A 390 -21.29 -1.34 9.88
C THR A 390 -20.72 -2.54 9.12
N ASP A 391 -21.22 -3.72 9.47
CA ASP A 391 -20.96 -4.95 8.69
C ASP A 391 -21.54 -4.80 7.27
N PRO A 392 -20.70 -4.86 6.22
CA PRO A 392 -21.15 -4.64 4.84
C PRO A 392 -22.16 -5.69 4.34
N ARG A 393 -22.31 -6.80 5.04
CA ARG A 393 -23.29 -7.87 4.73
C ARG A 393 -24.73 -7.48 5.10
N THR A 394 -24.93 -6.37 5.83
CA THR A 394 -26.23 -5.94 6.35
C THR A 394 -26.87 -4.79 5.57
N VAL A 395 -26.25 -4.23 4.52
CA VAL A 395 -26.69 -3.03 3.75
C VAL A 395 -26.90 -3.28 2.27
#